data_acd06cafdba18ed75bcd3571c30d7293
#
_entry.id   acd06cafdba18ed75bcd3571c30d7293
#
_cell.length_a   1.000
_cell.length_b   1.000
_cell.length_c   1.000
_cell.angle_alpha   90.00
_cell.angle_beta   90.00
_cell.angle_gamma   90.00
#
_symmetry.space_group_name_H-M   'P 1'
#
loop_
_entity.id
_entity.type
_entity.pdbx_description
1 polymer ?
#
loop_
_entity_poly.entity_id
_entity_poly.type
_entity_poly.pdbx_seq_one_letter_code
_entity_poly.pdbx_strand_id
1 'polypeptide(L)'
;MPLSFSNIATAKGTASDAQVKQAIIDESIAAYPGTCACPFNVARNGSSCGRRSAWSKAGGYSPICYKKEVTEEMVKEWRDAHSTNN
;
A
#
# COMPACT_ATOMS: atom_id res chain seq x y z
N MET A 1 4.25 30.07 -16.59
CA MET A 1 4.25 29.63 -16.31
C MET A 1 3.86 28.70 -15.96
N PRO A 2 3.88 28.26 -15.61
CA PRO A 2 3.45 27.38 -14.92
C PRO A 2 2.99 26.23 -15.46
N LEU A 3 2.96 26.02 -16.32
CA LEU A 3 2.70 25.01 -16.97
C LEU A 3 2.91 23.75 -16.38
N SER A 4 3.84 23.54 -15.64
CA SER A 4 4.09 22.27 -15.07
C SER A 4 2.93 21.77 -14.32
N PHE A 5 2.07 22.57 -14.00
CA PHE A 5 0.95 22.15 -13.29
C PHE A 5 0.12 21.19 -14.04
N SER A 6 0.06 21.32 -15.26
CA SER A 6 -0.76 20.43 -16.00
C SER A 6 -0.25 19.04 -15.87
N ASN A 7 1.00 18.88 -15.68
CA ASN A 7 1.51 17.55 -15.53
C ASN A 7 0.99 16.87 -14.32
N ILE A 8 0.81 17.64 -13.29
CA ILE A 8 0.29 17.07 -12.09
C ILE A 8 -1.11 16.55 -12.32
N ALA A 9 -1.87 17.31 -13.00
CA ALA A 9 -3.23 16.90 -13.24
C ALA A 9 -3.28 15.64 -14.04
N THR A 10 -2.40 15.49 -14.98
CA THR A 10 -2.46 14.28 -15.76
C THR A 10 -2.05 13.08 -14.97
N ALA A 11 -1.17 13.24 -14.06
CA ALA A 11 -0.75 12.08 -13.30
C ALA A 11 -1.87 11.46 -12.55
N LYS A 12 -2.91 12.23 -12.29
CA LYS A 12 -3.96 11.74 -11.51
C LYS A 12 -4.62 10.53 -12.02
N GLY A 13 -4.90 10.18 -12.97
CA GLY A 13 -5.57 8.98 -13.35
C GLY A 13 -4.65 8.00 -14.02
N THR A 14 -3.36 8.23 -13.96
CA THR A 14 -2.47 7.40 -14.72
C THR A 14 -1.42 6.71 -13.88
N ALA A 15 -1.69 6.50 -12.64
CA ALA A 15 -0.76 5.79 -11.79
C ALA A 15 -0.50 4.40 -12.35
N SER A 16 0.74 4.00 -12.38
CA SER A 16 1.11 2.69 -12.90
C SER A 16 0.63 1.61 -11.94
N ASP A 17 0.59 0.38 -12.42
CA ASP A 17 0.22 -0.73 -11.55
C ASP A 17 1.17 -0.82 -10.36
N ALA A 18 2.45 -0.56 -10.57
CA ALA A 18 3.39 -0.62 -9.46
C ALA A 18 3.04 0.42 -8.40
N GLN A 19 2.65 1.61 -8.84
CA GLN A 19 2.27 2.65 -7.90
C GLN A 19 1.00 2.29 -7.15
N VAL A 20 0.04 1.70 -7.84
CA VAL A 20 -1.20 1.28 -7.19
C VAL A 20 -0.91 0.17 -6.20
N LYS A 21 -0.07 -0.79 -6.58
CA LYS A 21 0.27 -1.87 -5.66
C LYS A 21 0.94 -1.34 -4.41
N GLN A 22 1.82 -0.36 -4.57
CA GLN A 22 2.46 0.22 -3.40
C GLN A 22 1.45 0.95 -2.53
N ALA A 23 0.49 1.63 -3.13
CA ALA A 23 -0.54 2.31 -2.36
C ALA A 23 -1.37 1.31 -1.57
N ILE A 24 -1.69 0.18 -2.18
CA ILE A 24 -2.47 -0.85 -1.50
C ILE A 24 -1.68 -1.39 -0.30
N ILE A 25 -0.38 -1.61 -0.48
CA ILE A 25 0.46 -2.07 0.62
C ILE A 25 0.49 -1.03 1.74
N ASP A 26 0.69 0.23 1.38
CA ASP A 26 0.76 1.29 2.38
C ASP A 26 -0.54 1.40 3.16
N GLU A 27 -1.65 1.27 2.48
CA GLU A 27 -2.95 1.33 3.14
C GLU A 27 -3.15 0.13 4.05
N SER A 28 -2.67 -1.03 3.63
CA SER A 28 -2.78 -2.23 4.44
C SER A 28 -1.99 -2.07 5.73
N ILE A 29 -0.79 -1.53 5.62
CA ILE A 29 0.04 -1.30 6.80
C ILE A 29 -0.61 -0.27 7.73
N ALA A 30 -1.15 0.79 7.15
CA ALA A 30 -1.77 1.84 7.94
C ALA A 30 -3.01 1.36 8.67
N ALA A 31 -3.68 0.37 8.10
CA ALA A 31 -4.88 -0.17 8.74
C ALA A 31 -4.57 -1.09 9.90
N TYR A 32 -3.35 -1.58 9.99
CA TYR A 32 -2.99 -2.46 11.10
C TYR A 32 -2.76 -1.62 12.36
N PRO A 33 -3.35 -2.01 13.47
CA PRO A 33 -3.27 -1.17 14.67
C PRO A 33 -1.93 -1.21 15.39
N GLY A 34 -1.03 -2.08 15.03
CA GLY A 34 0.26 -2.16 15.70
C GLY A 34 1.38 -1.61 14.85
N THR A 35 2.60 -1.72 15.36
CA THR A 35 3.76 -1.22 14.63
C THR A 35 4.40 -2.26 13.74
N CYS A 36 4.07 -3.52 13.92
CA CYS A 36 4.70 -4.60 13.19
C CYS A 36 3.73 -5.29 12.25
N ALA A 37 3.27 -4.55 11.25
CA ALA A 37 2.41 -5.14 10.24
C ALA A 37 3.21 -6.05 9.32
N CYS A 38 4.34 -5.62 8.85
CA CYS A 38 5.14 -6.34 7.87
C CYS A 38 6.53 -6.64 8.40
N PRO A 39 7.19 -7.67 7.87
CA PRO A 39 8.52 -8.03 8.37
C PRO A 39 9.55 -6.93 8.21
N PHE A 40 9.38 -6.07 7.21
CA PHE A 40 10.33 -4.98 7.01
C PHE A 40 10.02 -3.75 7.85
N ASN A 41 8.94 -3.76 8.59
CA ASN A 41 8.65 -2.64 9.47
C ASN A 41 9.60 -2.66 10.67
N VAL A 42 9.66 -1.54 11.34
CA VAL A 42 10.58 -1.37 12.46
C VAL A 42 9.79 -1.24 13.75
N ALA A 43 10.17 -2.01 14.75
CA ALA A 43 9.51 -1.95 16.04
C ALA A 43 9.94 -0.68 16.78
N ARG A 44 9.27 -0.40 17.88
CA ARG A 44 9.55 0.82 18.63
C ARG A 44 10.98 0.92 19.09
N ASN A 45 11.61 -0.21 19.37
CA ASN A 45 12.98 -0.19 19.83
C ASN A 45 13.99 -0.15 18.70
N GLY A 46 13.51 0.00 17.45
CA GLY A 46 14.41 0.12 16.31
C GLY A 46 14.79 -1.17 15.64
N SER A 47 14.36 -2.31 16.15
CA SER A 47 14.72 -3.56 15.50
C SER A 47 13.65 -3.94 14.48
N SER A 48 14.03 -4.73 13.50
CA SER A 48 13.07 -5.15 12.50
C SER A 48 12.03 -6.07 13.08
N CYS A 49 10.80 -5.96 12.59
CA CYS A 49 9.73 -6.79 13.08
C CYS A 49 9.89 -8.26 12.71
N GLY A 50 10.33 -8.52 11.49
CA GLY A 50 10.63 -9.88 11.06
C GLY A 50 9.49 -10.84 11.36
N ARG A 51 9.81 -11.92 12.03
CA ARG A 51 8.81 -12.94 12.34
C ARG A 51 7.74 -12.49 13.32
N ARG A 52 7.97 -11.40 14.01
CA ARG A 52 6.98 -10.88 14.95
C ARG A 52 5.91 -10.06 14.25
N SER A 53 6.04 -9.83 12.96
CA SER A 53 5.07 -9.05 12.22
C SER A 53 3.76 -9.82 12.08
N ALA A 54 2.68 -9.08 11.89
CA ALA A 54 1.38 -9.70 11.66
C ALA A 54 1.40 -10.53 10.39
N TRP A 55 2.18 -10.12 9.41
CA TRP A 55 2.29 -10.85 8.16
C TRP A 55 2.85 -12.25 8.39
N SER A 56 3.79 -12.38 9.31
CA SER A 56 4.42 -13.66 9.59
C SER A 56 3.62 -14.53 10.54
N LYS A 57 2.73 -13.93 11.30
CA LYS A 57 1.97 -14.70 12.29
C LYS A 57 0.64 -15.11 11.74
N ALA A 58 0.23 -16.31 12.04
CA ALA A 58 -1.09 -16.74 11.67
C ALA A 58 -2.09 -16.16 12.64
N GLY A 59 -3.22 -15.87 12.18
CA GLY A 59 -4.29 -15.62 13.07
C GLY A 59 -4.78 -14.24 13.24
N GLY A 60 -5.41 -13.68 12.45
CA GLY A 60 -6.09 -12.47 12.63
C GLY A 60 -5.88 -11.52 11.52
N TYR A 61 -4.84 -10.79 11.59
CA TYR A 61 -4.55 -9.85 10.55
C TYR A 61 -3.71 -10.50 9.47
N SER A 62 -3.94 -10.09 8.25
CA SER A 62 -3.16 -10.57 7.13
C SER A 62 -2.83 -9.39 6.25
N PRO A 63 -1.95 -8.52 6.71
CA PRO A 63 -1.62 -7.35 5.92
C PRO A 63 -0.93 -7.73 4.63
N ILE A 64 -1.09 -6.88 3.63
CA ILE A 64 -0.41 -7.07 2.37
C ILE A 64 0.90 -6.32 2.45
N CYS A 65 2.00 -7.02 2.26
CA CYS A 65 3.32 -6.44 2.47
C CYS A 65 4.17 -6.40 1.21
N TYR A 66 3.87 -7.24 0.24
CA TYR A 66 4.70 -7.33 -0.97
C TYR A 66 3.86 -7.19 -2.22
N LYS A 67 4.44 -6.58 -3.24
CA LYS A 67 3.70 -6.33 -4.46
C LYS A 67 3.18 -7.61 -5.11
N LYS A 68 3.89 -8.69 -4.96
CA LYS A 68 3.45 -9.95 -5.56
C LYS A 68 2.17 -10.47 -4.92
N GLU A 69 1.82 -9.95 -3.75
CA GLU A 69 0.59 -10.35 -3.09
C GLU A 69 -0.62 -9.56 -3.59
N VAL A 70 -0.39 -8.49 -4.33
CA VAL A 70 -1.48 -7.66 -4.83
C VAL A 70 -1.91 -8.20 -6.16
N THR A 71 -3.15 -8.67 -6.24
CA THR A 71 -3.66 -9.23 -7.49
C THR A 71 -4.17 -8.13 -8.40
N GLU A 72 -4.40 -8.49 -9.65
CA GLU A 72 -4.94 -7.54 -10.61
C GLU A 72 -6.33 -7.09 -10.22
N GLU A 73 -7.07 -7.98 -9.63
CA GLU A 73 -8.40 -7.62 -9.17
C GLU A 73 -8.34 -6.57 -8.08
N MET A 74 -7.38 -6.70 -7.17
CA MET A 74 -7.20 -5.69 -6.13
C MET A 74 -6.83 -4.35 -6.71
N VAL A 75 -5.98 -4.35 -7.73
CA VAL A 75 -5.61 -3.11 -8.40
C VAL A 75 -6.84 -2.47 -9.04
N LYS A 76 -7.66 -3.28 -9.68
CA LYS A 76 -8.84 -2.77 -10.33
C LYS A 76 -9.81 -2.15 -9.32
N GLU A 77 -9.99 -2.83 -8.22
CA GLU A 77 -10.89 -2.34 -7.18
C GLU A 77 -10.37 -1.04 -6.59
N TRP A 78 -9.06 -0.96 -6.41
CA TRP A 78 -8.49 0.26 -5.87
C TRP A 78 -8.68 1.43 -6.84
N ARG A 79 -8.47 1.18 -8.13
CA ARG A 79 -8.66 2.22 -9.13
C ARG A 79 -10.11 2.66 -9.18
N ASP A 80 -11.02 1.72 -9.11
CA ASP A 80 -12.44 2.05 -9.13
C ASP A 80 -12.80 2.92 -7.94
N ALA A 81 -12.30 2.58 -6.78
CA ALA A 81 -12.61 3.33 -5.58
C ALA A 81 -12.02 4.74 -5.60
N HIS A 82 -10.88 4.90 -6.26
CA HIS A 82 -10.18 6.18 -6.25
C HIS A 82 -10.47 7.03 -7.49
N SER A 83 -11.28 6.54 -8.40
CA SER A 83 -11.58 7.32 -9.59
C SER A 83 -13.02 7.67 -9.68
N THR A 84 -13.77 7.41 -8.67
CA THR A 84 -15.19 7.57 -8.78
C THR A 84 -15.63 8.99 -8.87
N ASN A 85 -14.83 9.87 -8.43
CA ASN A 85 -15.27 11.22 -8.45
C ASN A 85 -15.03 11.89 -9.74
N ASN A 86 -14.68 11.25 -10.71
CA ASN A 86 -14.44 11.89 -11.95
C ASN A 86 -15.57 12.12 -12.74
#